data_2128587953714b0087542f93d8f1150b
#
_entry.id   2128587953714b0087542f93d8f1150b
#
_cell.length_a   1.000
_cell.length_b   1.000
_cell.length_c   1.000
_cell.angle_alpha   90.00
_cell.angle_beta   90.00
_cell.angle_gamma   90.00
#
_symmetry.space_group_name_H-M   'P 1'
#
loop_
_entity.id
_entity.type
_entity.pdbx_description
1 polymer ?
#
loop_
_entity_poly.entity_id
_entity_poly.type
_entity_poly.pdbx_seq_one_letter_code
_entity_poly.pdbx_strand_id
1 'polypeptide(L)' 'MRLNNSWMADAVFKYDKTAHDVVAVSAAGYKACAKPAKGAKVYKSGADRVTLARGTNYFICSLPGHCQSGMKIAVTAA' A
#
# COMPACT_ATOMS: atom_id res chain seq x y z
N MET A 1 7.16 -5.27 -5.02
CA MET A 1 6.53 -5.10 -3.69
C MET A 1 6.13 -6.46 -3.14
N ARG A 2 6.48 -6.75 -1.93
CA ARG A 2 6.22 -8.05 -1.32
C ARG A 2 5.39 -7.86 -0.06
N LEU A 3 4.37 -8.68 0.15
CA LEU A 3 3.47 -8.62 1.30
C LEU A 3 3.55 -9.93 2.09
N ASN A 4 3.78 -9.81 3.40
CA ASN A 4 3.64 -10.90 4.34
C ASN A 4 2.49 -10.59 5.27
N ASN A 5 1.43 -11.40 5.23
CA ASN A 5 0.29 -11.23 6.11
C ASN A 5 0.53 -11.93 7.43
N SER A 6 0.35 -11.19 8.51
CA SER A 6 0.16 -11.80 9.81
C SER A 6 -1.35 -12.02 9.99
N TRP A 7 -1.71 -13.09 10.62
CA TRP A 7 -3.12 -13.41 10.84
C TRP A 7 -3.78 -12.55 11.92
N MET A 8 -3.04 -11.57 12.44
CA MET A 8 -3.52 -10.57 13.39
C MET A 8 -3.84 -9.23 12.72
N ALA A 9 -4.18 -9.24 11.47
CA ALA A 9 -4.54 -8.06 10.70
C ALA A 9 -3.40 -7.06 10.52
N ASP A 10 -2.17 -7.52 10.56
CA ASP A 10 -1.00 -6.72 10.19
C ASP A 10 -0.47 -7.17 8.84
N ALA A 11 0.08 -6.22 8.10
CA ALA A 11 0.78 -6.50 6.85
C ALA A 11 2.19 -5.92 6.93
N VAL A 12 3.15 -6.66 6.42
CA VAL A 12 4.53 -6.17 6.32
C VAL A 12 4.88 -6.05 4.85
N PHE A 13 5.24 -4.83 4.44
CA PHE A 13 5.66 -4.55 3.07
C PHE A 13 7.17 -4.46 3.04
N LYS A 14 7.80 -5.33 2.24
CA LYS A 14 9.24 -5.32 2.04
C LYS A 14 9.54 -4.95 0.60
N TYR A 15 10.36 -3.95 0.40
CA TYR A 15 10.66 -3.40 -0.92
C TYR A 15 11.93 -2.57 -0.89
N ASP A 16 12.43 -2.23 -2.07
CA ASP A 16 13.55 -1.31 -2.21
C ASP A 16 13.04 0.13 -1.99
N LYS A 17 13.38 0.73 -0.86
CA LYS A 17 12.91 2.07 -0.49
C LYS A 17 13.41 3.17 -1.41
N THR A 18 14.44 2.89 -2.22
CA THR A 18 14.93 3.85 -3.20
C THR A 18 14.12 3.83 -4.49
N ALA A 19 13.35 2.77 -4.72
CA ALA A 19 12.57 2.56 -5.94
C ALA A 19 11.06 2.59 -5.72
N HIS A 20 10.59 2.44 -4.48
CA HIS A 20 9.17 2.30 -4.18
C HIS A 20 8.79 2.98 -2.88
N ASP A 21 7.51 3.25 -2.72
CA ASP A 21 6.88 3.60 -1.45
C ASP A 21 5.57 2.82 -1.33
N VAL A 22 4.92 2.94 -0.17
CA VAL A 22 3.61 2.35 0.06
C VAL A 22 2.68 3.44 0.53
N VAL A 23 1.59 3.64 -0.19
CA VAL A 23 0.60 4.66 0.13
C VAL A 23 -0.75 3.98 0.34
N ALA A 24 -1.36 4.21 1.50
CA ALA A 24 -2.71 3.73 1.78
C ALA A 24 -3.72 4.60 1.05
N VAL A 25 -4.60 3.97 0.30
CA VAL A 25 -5.59 4.68 -0.52
C VAL A 25 -6.98 4.06 -0.36
N SER A 26 -8.00 4.76 -0.85
CA SER A 26 -9.34 4.22 -0.96
C SER A 26 -9.44 3.28 -2.17
N ALA A 27 -10.57 2.57 -2.30
CA ALA A 27 -10.83 1.75 -3.47
C ALA A 27 -10.75 2.57 -4.76
N ALA A 28 -11.28 3.79 -4.74
CA ALA A 28 -11.21 4.68 -5.90
C ALA A 28 -9.77 5.10 -6.21
N GLY A 29 -8.98 5.41 -5.17
CA GLY A 29 -7.57 5.73 -5.33
C GLY A 29 -6.75 4.57 -5.89
N TYR A 30 -7.06 3.36 -5.44
CA TYR A 30 -6.43 2.15 -5.95
C TYR A 30 -6.70 1.97 -7.45
N LYS A 31 -7.95 2.13 -7.85
CA LYS A 31 -8.39 1.99 -9.23
C LYS A 31 -7.76 3.05 -10.13
N ALA A 32 -7.72 4.29 -9.66
CA ALA A 32 -7.22 5.43 -10.41
C ALA A 32 -5.70 5.62 -10.28
N CYS A 33 -5.03 4.85 -9.43
CA CYS A 33 -3.62 5.06 -9.10
C CYS A 33 -3.37 6.47 -8.59
N ALA A 34 -4.26 6.96 -7.73
CA ALA A 34 -4.22 8.31 -7.20
C ALA A 34 -4.13 8.29 -5.68
N LYS A 35 -3.20 9.07 -5.12
CA LYS A 35 -3.12 9.22 -3.67
C LYS A 35 -4.01 10.39 -3.21
N PRO A 36 -4.47 10.36 -1.93
CA PRO A 36 -5.29 11.44 -1.40
C PRO A 36 -4.56 12.78 -1.46
N ALA A 37 -5.32 13.86 -1.68
CA ALA A 37 -4.76 15.21 -1.70
C ALA A 37 -4.26 15.64 -0.31
N LYS A 38 -4.91 15.14 0.74
CA LYS A 38 -4.55 15.44 2.14
C LYS A 38 -4.59 14.18 2.97
N GLY A 39 -3.75 14.13 4.01
CA GLY A 39 -3.77 13.06 4.99
C GLY A 39 -3.32 11.71 4.47
N ALA A 40 -2.59 11.68 3.38
CA ALA A 40 -2.09 10.43 2.84
C ALA A 40 -1.08 9.80 3.81
N LYS A 41 -1.29 8.53 4.15
CA LYS A 41 -0.30 7.77 4.89
C LYS A 41 0.69 7.17 3.92
N VAL A 42 1.93 7.65 3.99
CA VAL A 42 3.00 7.22 3.10
C VAL A 42 4.07 6.52 3.92
N TYR A 43 4.42 5.33 3.50
CA TYR A 43 5.44 4.51 4.15
C TYR A 43 6.64 4.39 3.21
N LYS A 44 7.84 4.64 3.74
CA LYS A 44 9.06 4.71 2.93
C LYS A 44 10.25 3.96 3.56
N SER A 45 10.00 3.06 4.50
CA SER A 45 11.12 2.41 5.20
C SER A 45 11.74 1.24 4.47
N GLY A 46 11.02 0.68 3.51
CA GLY A 46 11.43 -0.55 2.84
C GLY A 46 11.04 -1.80 3.62
N ALA A 47 10.57 -1.65 4.84
CA ALA A 47 10.11 -2.75 5.69
C ALA A 47 9.00 -2.24 6.61
N ASP A 48 7.91 -1.80 6.02
CA ASP A 48 6.81 -1.18 6.76
C ASP A 48 5.85 -2.21 7.32
N ARG A 49 5.51 -2.05 8.59
CA ARG A 49 4.44 -2.83 9.22
C ARG A 49 3.21 -1.94 9.32
N VAL A 50 2.12 -2.39 8.74
CA VAL A 50 0.87 -1.63 8.67
C VAL A 50 -0.25 -2.43 9.31
N THR A 51 -0.92 -1.84 10.31
CA THR A 51 -2.10 -2.43 10.91
C THR A 51 -3.27 -2.23 9.95
N LEU A 52 -3.89 -3.33 9.52
CA LEU A 52 -4.97 -3.30 8.57
C LEU A 52 -6.29 -2.98 9.27
N ALA A 53 -7.13 -2.19 8.62
CA ALA A 53 -8.50 -2.01 9.04
C ALA A 53 -9.32 -3.22 8.61
N ARG A 54 -10.42 -3.49 9.32
CA ARG A 54 -11.35 -4.54 8.94
C ARG A 54 -11.89 -4.27 7.54
N GLY A 55 -11.97 -5.31 6.72
CA GLY A 55 -12.39 -5.19 5.34
C GLY A 55 -11.21 -5.14 4.38
N THR A 56 -11.41 -4.54 3.23
CA THR A 56 -10.36 -4.47 2.22
C THR A 56 -9.55 -3.20 2.36
N ASN A 57 -8.24 -3.37 2.40
CA ASN A 57 -7.25 -2.29 2.49
C ASN A 57 -6.51 -2.19 1.18
N TYR A 58 -6.32 -0.97 0.69
CA TYR A 58 -5.73 -0.73 -0.63
C TYR A 58 -4.44 0.06 -0.49
N PHE A 59 -3.42 -0.38 -1.22
CA PHE A 59 -2.11 0.26 -1.19
C PHE A 59 -1.57 0.38 -2.61
N ILE A 60 -0.89 1.49 -2.88
CA ILE A 60 -0.23 1.71 -4.17
C ILE A 60 1.20 2.19 -3.94
N CYS A 61 2.04 2.04 -4.96
CA CYS A 61 3.31 2.76 -5.04
C CYS A 61 3.03 4.07 -5.78
N SER A 62 3.36 5.20 -5.16
CA SER A 62 3.01 6.51 -5.72
C SER A 62 4.01 7.05 -6.73
N LEU A 63 5.13 6.37 -6.95
CA LEU A 63 6.10 6.83 -7.91
C LEU A 63 5.54 6.77 -9.33
N PRO A 64 5.92 7.72 -10.21
CA PRO A 64 5.32 7.81 -11.54
C PRO A 64 5.36 6.49 -12.33
N GLY A 65 4.21 6.06 -12.81
CA GLY A 65 4.09 4.86 -13.65
C GLY A 65 4.07 3.53 -12.89
N HIS A 66 4.42 3.50 -11.60
CA HIS A 66 4.53 2.24 -10.87
C HIS A 66 3.18 1.59 -10.62
N CYS A 67 2.21 2.33 -10.10
CA CYS A 67 0.88 1.80 -9.86
C CYS A 67 0.24 1.31 -11.16
N GLN A 68 0.36 2.08 -12.23
CA GLN A 68 -0.17 1.72 -13.54
C GLN A 68 0.46 0.44 -14.10
N SER A 69 1.69 0.15 -13.69
CA SER A 69 2.39 -1.09 -14.08
C SER A 69 2.05 -2.28 -13.16
N GLY A 70 1.16 -2.10 -12.21
CA GLY A 70 0.74 -3.17 -11.32
C GLY A 70 1.34 -3.11 -9.91
N MET A 71 2.06 -2.07 -9.55
CA MET A 71 2.63 -1.92 -8.21
C MET A 71 1.57 -1.41 -7.24
N LYS A 72 0.59 -2.26 -6.99
CA LYS A 72 -0.52 -1.99 -6.08
C LYS A 72 -1.05 -3.31 -5.53
N ILE A 73 -1.65 -3.27 -4.35
CA ILE A 73 -2.17 -4.47 -3.71
C ILE A 73 -3.42 -4.15 -2.89
N ALA A 74 -4.38 -5.08 -2.93
CA ALA A 74 -5.57 -5.04 -2.09
C ALA A 74 -5.50 -6.21 -1.12
N VAL A 75 -5.68 -5.93 0.17
CA VAL A 75 -5.57 -6.93 1.24
C VAL A 75 -6.84 -6.91 2.08
N THR A 76 -7.48 -8.05 2.24
CA THR A 76 -8.68 -8.16 3.06
C THR A 76 -8.32 -8.69 4.44
N ALA A 77 -8.75 -7.96 5.47
CA ALA A 77 -8.60 -8.35 6.86
C ALA A 77 -9.96 -8.75 7.44
N ALA A 78 -9.97 -9.83 8.20
CA ALA A 78 -11.20 -10.34 8.82
C ALA A 78 -11.64 -9.49 10.01
#